data_b9ec015c45b4e76a3012184ca4c5547a
#
_entry.id   b9ec015c45b4e76a3012184ca4c5547a
#
_cell.length_a   1.000
_cell.length_b   1.000
_cell.length_c   1.000
_cell.angle_alpha   90.00
_cell.angle_beta   90.00
_cell.angle_gamma   90.00
#
_symmetry.space_group_name_H-M   'P 1'
#
loop_
_entity.id
_entity.type
_entity.pdbx_description
1 polymer ?
#
loop_
_entity_poly.entity_id
_entity_poly.type
_entity_poly.pdbx_seq_one_letter_code
_entity_poly.pdbx_strand_id
1 'polypeptide(L)'
;MERDVSLEFAFEHLIRDWWMLALAAMVGAGIGWLLFQNRTPYYQAEGLISIGIDYTRTGQLTDIEEDQMIGITGDVLNSPGVISTIVERARQEQIKIDESSFKKFTKAERRQNQWVLIVRNENPSTAEAIA
;
A
#
# COMPACT_ATOMS: atom_id res chain seq x y z
N MET A 1 -8.42 9.71 52.80
CA MET A 1 -7.35 8.74 53.13
C MET A 1 -6.60 8.48 51.85
N GLU A 2 -5.68 9.36 51.47
CA GLU A 2 -4.75 9.10 50.38
C GLU A 2 -3.69 8.14 50.92
N ARG A 3 -3.63 6.96 50.31
CA ARG A 3 -2.50 6.05 50.54
C ARG A 3 -1.33 6.61 49.76
N ASP A 4 -0.44 7.29 50.42
CA ASP A 4 0.91 7.51 49.91
C ASP A 4 1.54 6.13 49.69
N VAL A 5 1.40 5.63 48.45
CA VAL A 5 2.17 4.47 48.03
C VAL A 5 3.62 4.97 47.96
N SER A 6 4.38 4.69 49.00
CA SER A 6 5.77 5.10 49.05
C SER A 6 6.48 4.45 47.84
N LEU A 7 7.19 5.26 47.07
CA LEU A 7 7.96 4.82 45.92
C LEU A 7 8.92 3.67 46.28
N GLU A 8 9.41 3.65 47.51
CA GLU A 8 10.25 2.58 48.06
C GLU A 8 9.54 1.22 48.08
N PHE A 9 8.27 1.16 48.47
CA PHE A 9 7.51 -0.06 48.50
C PHE A 9 7.25 -0.63 47.06
N ALA A 10 7.02 0.27 46.12
CA ALA A 10 6.87 -0.12 44.71
C ALA A 10 8.21 -0.66 44.14
N PHE A 11 9.33 -0.07 44.49
CA PHE A 11 10.67 -0.50 44.08
C PHE A 11 11.07 -1.86 44.66
N GLU A 12 10.80 -2.12 45.93
CA GLU A 12 11.07 -3.43 46.55
C GLU A 12 10.28 -4.56 45.90
N HIS A 13 9.02 -4.33 45.59
CA HIS A 13 8.20 -5.30 44.86
C HIS A 13 8.68 -5.53 43.43
N LEU A 14 9.08 -4.47 42.75
CA LEU A 14 9.61 -4.54 41.40
C LEU A 14 10.90 -5.35 41.33
N ILE A 15 11.81 -5.18 42.29
CA ILE A 15 13.07 -5.93 42.37
C ILE A 15 12.83 -7.39 42.74
N ARG A 16 11.84 -7.66 43.62
CA ARG A 16 11.53 -9.03 44.02
C ARG A 16 10.89 -9.83 42.89
N ASP A 17 10.06 -9.18 42.06
CA ASP A 17 9.26 -9.83 41.02
C ASP A 17 9.81 -9.56 39.61
N TRP A 18 11.08 -9.08 39.49
CA TRP A 18 11.72 -8.75 38.20
C TRP A 18 11.71 -9.93 37.20
N TRP A 19 11.76 -11.15 37.71
CA TRP A 19 11.71 -12.35 36.89
C TRP A 19 10.39 -12.48 36.13
N MET A 20 9.27 -12.01 36.69
CA MET A 20 7.97 -11.98 36.01
C MET A 20 8.00 -11.00 34.82
N LEU A 21 8.66 -9.85 35.01
CA LEU A 21 8.85 -8.89 33.91
C LEU A 21 9.73 -9.47 32.81
N ALA A 22 10.80 -10.17 33.18
CA ALA A 22 11.67 -10.85 32.22
C ALA A 22 10.91 -11.95 31.46
N LEU A 23 10.07 -12.72 32.16
CA LEU A 23 9.25 -13.76 31.55
C LEU A 23 8.19 -13.17 30.60
N ALA A 24 7.50 -12.10 31.01
CA ALA A 24 6.57 -11.38 30.16
C ALA A 24 7.23 -10.79 28.91
N ALA A 25 8.44 -10.24 29.05
CA ALA A 25 9.23 -9.72 27.94
C ALA A 25 9.64 -10.84 26.96
N MET A 26 10.07 -12.00 27.46
CA MET A 26 10.40 -13.15 26.62
C MET A 26 9.20 -13.70 25.85
N VAL A 27 8.05 -13.83 26.53
CA VAL A 27 6.80 -14.26 25.87
C VAL A 27 6.36 -13.25 24.82
N GLY A 28 6.40 -11.95 25.15
CA GLY A 28 6.07 -10.87 24.21
C GLY A 28 7.00 -10.86 23.00
N ALA A 29 8.31 -11.02 23.22
CA ALA A 29 9.29 -11.12 22.14
C ALA A 29 9.08 -12.36 21.26
N GLY A 30 8.75 -13.51 21.86
CA GLY A 30 8.45 -14.74 21.14
C GLY A 30 7.22 -14.62 20.26
N ILE A 31 6.14 -14.04 20.78
CA ILE A 31 4.91 -13.78 20.01
C ILE A 31 5.19 -12.76 18.90
N GLY A 32 5.91 -11.68 19.21
CA GLY A 32 6.30 -10.67 18.23
C GLY A 32 7.14 -11.23 17.08
N TRP A 33 8.09 -12.11 17.41
CA TRP A 33 8.90 -12.81 16.42
C TRP A 33 8.07 -13.70 15.50
N LEU A 34 7.16 -14.51 16.07
CA LEU A 34 6.26 -15.38 15.28
C LEU A 34 5.36 -14.57 14.34
N LEU A 35 4.81 -13.46 14.83
CA LEU A 35 3.99 -12.56 14.01
C LEU A 35 4.79 -11.88 12.90
N PHE A 36 6.05 -11.53 13.17
CA PHE A 36 6.93 -10.91 12.18
C PHE A 36 7.35 -11.90 11.10
N GLN A 37 7.67 -13.14 11.48
CA GLN A 37 8.11 -14.18 10.53
C GLN A 37 7.01 -14.58 9.53
N ASN A 38 5.74 -14.44 9.92
CA ASN A 38 4.60 -14.74 9.06
C ASN A 38 4.15 -13.56 8.18
N ARG A 39 4.86 -12.42 8.22
CA ARG A 39 4.55 -11.29 7.32
C ARG A 39 5.30 -11.48 6.01
N THR A 40 4.56 -11.73 4.94
CA THR A 40 5.10 -11.64 3.58
C THR A 40 5.43 -10.18 3.27
N PRO A 41 6.68 -9.85 2.90
CA PRO A 41 7.02 -8.50 2.47
C PRO A 41 6.28 -8.20 1.16
N TYR A 42 5.56 -7.07 1.11
CA TYR A 42 4.98 -6.56 -0.13
C TYR A 42 5.88 -5.47 -0.68
N TYR A 43 6.27 -5.63 -1.93
CA TYR A 43 6.98 -4.62 -2.68
C TYR A 43 5.97 -3.72 -3.37
N GLN A 44 6.22 -2.42 -3.38
CA GLN A 44 5.38 -1.43 -4.03
C GLN A 44 6.17 -0.80 -5.18
N ALA A 45 5.60 -0.86 -6.38
CA ALA A 45 6.07 -0.12 -7.53
C ALA A 45 5.05 0.97 -7.88
N GLU A 46 5.51 2.12 -8.35
CA GLU A 46 4.67 3.25 -8.74
C GLU A 46 4.93 3.57 -10.21
N GLY A 47 3.90 3.41 -11.04
CA GLY A 47 3.89 3.89 -12.42
C GLY A 47 3.24 5.26 -12.51
N LEU A 48 3.88 6.20 -13.19
CA LEU A 48 3.36 7.55 -13.38
C LEU A 48 2.75 7.70 -14.77
N ILE A 49 1.46 8.03 -14.82
CA ILE A 49 0.74 8.33 -16.06
C ILE A 49 0.47 9.82 -16.10
N SER A 50 1.21 10.55 -16.93
CA SER A 50 1.01 11.99 -17.14
C SER A 50 0.03 12.20 -18.28
N ILE A 51 -0.99 13.02 -18.04
CA ILE A 51 -1.99 13.37 -19.04
C ILE A 51 -1.62 14.72 -19.63
N GLY A 52 -1.31 14.72 -20.92
CA GLY A 52 -1.12 15.95 -21.69
C GLY A 52 -2.41 16.33 -22.40
N ILE A 53 -2.92 17.52 -22.14
CA ILE A 53 -4.06 18.07 -22.88
C ILE A 53 -3.51 18.88 -24.06
N ASP A 54 -3.96 18.53 -25.27
CA ASP A 54 -3.57 19.26 -26.48
C ASP A 54 -4.52 20.45 -26.69
N TYR A 55 -4.15 21.59 -26.13
CA TYR A 55 -4.92 22.83 -26.24
C TYR A 55 -5.02 23.39 -27.67
N THR A 56 -4.20 22.89 -28.61
CA THR A 56 -4.30 23.30 -30.02
C THR A 56 -5.54 22.72 -30.69
N ARG A 57 -6.02 21.58 -30.20
CA ARG A 57 -7.19 20.89 -30.72
C ARG A 57 -8.46 21.16 -29.92
N THR A 58 -8.35 21.33 -28.63
CA THR A 58 -9.50 21.55 -27.71
C THR A 58 -9.81 23.02 -27.48
N GLY A 59 -8.85 23.94 -27.77
CA GLY A 59 -8.92 25.33 -27.35
C GLY A 59 -8.58 25.50 -25.86
N GLN A 60 -8.81 26.68 -25.32
CA GLN A 60 -8.66 26.93 -23.89
C GLN A 60 -9.83 26.27 -23.15
N LEU A 61 -9.54 25.30 -22.31
CA LEU A 61 -10.49 24.67 -21.42
C LEU A 61 -10.61 25.47 -20.13
N THR A 62 -11.78 25.40 -19.52
CA THR A 62 -11.97 25.87 -18.14
C THR A 62 -11.39 24.84 -17.17
N ASP A 63 -11.05 25.27 -15.94
CA ASP A 63 -10.51 24.40 -14.90
C ASP A 63 -11.46 23.19 -14.63
N ILE A 64 -12.78 23.38 -14.77
CA ILE A 64 -13.77 22.33 -14.58
C ILE A 64 -13.70 21.29 -15.72
N GLU A 65 -13.56 21.73 -16.96
CA GLU A 65 -13.46 20.82 -18.11
C GLU A 65 -12.15 20.03 -18.09
N GLU A 66 -11.07 20.68 -17.69
CA GLU A 66 -9.77 20.03 -17.49
C GLU A 66 -9.87 18.95 -16.38
N ASP A 67 -10.49 19.29 -15.25
CA ASP A 67 -10.71 18.37 -14.14
C ASP A 67 -11.57 17.15 -14.53
N GLN A 68 -12.61 17.37 -15.34
CA GLN A 68 -13.44 16.30 -15.88
C GLN A 68 -12.66 15.39 -16.84
N MET A 69 -11.85 15.94 -17.74
CA MET A 69 -11.02 15.14 -18.65
C MET A 69 -10.04 14.26 -17.91
N ILE A 70 -9.38 14.81 -16.88
CA ILE A 70 -8.48 14.04 -16.03
C ILE A 70 -9.25 12.94 -15.27
N GLY A 71 -10.46 13.22 -14.79
CA GLY A 71 -11.34 12.26 -14.14
C GLY A 71 -11.70 11.08 -15.05
N ILE A 72 -12.13 11.35 -16.27
CA ILE A 72 -12.50 10.34 -17.27
C ILE A 72 -11.32 9.38 -17.54
N THR A 73 -10.09 9.88 -17.53
CA THR A 73 -8.91 9.01 -17.71
C THR A 73 -8.80 7.97 -16.60
N GLY A 74 -9.12 8.35 -15.35
CA GLY A 74 -9.17 7.39 -14.24
C GLY A 74 -10.21 6.30 -14.43
N ASP A 75 -11.39 6.66 -14.94
CA ASP A 75 -12.46 5.70 -15.24
C ASP A 75 -12.05 4.74 -16.35
N VAL A 76 -11.34 5.24 -17.37
CA VAL A 76 -10.79 4.40 -18.45
C VAL A 76 -9.74 3.43 -17.90
N LEU A 77 -8.83 3.89 -17.05
CA LEU A 77 -7.80 3.03 -16.42
C LEU A 77 -8.42 1.90 -15.57
N ASN A 78 -9.55 2.18 -14.92
CA ASN A 78 -10.28 1.20 -14.12
C ASN A 78 -11.30 0.38 -14.94
N SER A 79 -11.41 0.62 -16.23
CA SER A 79 -12.37 -0.10 -17.07
C SER A 79 -11.98 -1.58 -17.23
N PRO A 80 -12.97 -2.48 -17.28
CA PRO A 80 -12.70 -3.91 -17.48
C PRO A 80 -11.89 -4.22 -18.74
N GLY A 81 -12.12 -3.45 -19.82
CA GLY A 81 -11.42 -3.63 -21.09
C GLY A 81 -9.92 -3.32 -20.99
N VAL A 82 -9.53 -2.27 -20.28
CA VAL A 82 -8.11 -1.94 -20.05
C VAL A 82 -7.48 -2.97 -19.14
N ILE A 83 -8.16 -3.35 -18.05
CA ILE A 83 -7.65 -4.37 -17.13
C ILE A 83 -7.41 -5.71 -17.83
N SER A 84 -8.37 -6.18 -18.63
CA SER A 84 -8.21 -7.43 -19.38
C SER A 84 -7.04 -7.36 -20.37
N THR A 85 -6.84 -6.22 -21.02
CA THR A 85 -5.71 -6.01 -21.95
C THR A 85 -4.37 -6.06 -21.22
N ILE A 86 -4.28 -5.44 -20.03
CA ILE A 86 -3.06 -5.47 -19.20
C ILE A 86 -2.77 -6.91 -18.74
N VAL A 87 -3.79 -7.62 -18.26
CA VAL A 87 -3.65 -9.01 -17.81
C VAL A 87 -3.20 -9.93 -18.96
N GLU A 88 -3.76 -9.73 -20.16
CA GLU A 88 -3.37 -10.50 -21.33
C GLU A 88 -1.92 -10.24 -21.73
N ARG A 89 -1.49 -8.97 -21.70
CA ARG A 89 -0.10 -8.59 -21.98
C ARG A 89 0.86 -9.14 -20.94
N ALA A 90 0.52 -9.06 -19.65
CA ALA A 90 1.29 -9.67 -18.57
C ALA A 90 1.44 -11.18 -18.75
N ARG A 91 0.38 -11.85 -19.21
CA ARG A 91 0.41 -13.28 -19.53
C ARG A 91 1.36 -13.62 -20.68
N GLN A 92 1.42 -12.77 -21.72
CA GLN A 92 2.37 -12.93 -22.83
C GLN A 92 3.84 -12.80 -22.35
N GLU A 93 4.08 -11.98 -21.34
CA GLU A 93 5.39 -11.82 -20.69
C GLU A 93 5.65 -12.87 -19.60
N GLN A 94 4.84 -13.94 -19.55
CA GLN A 94 4.92 -15.04 -18.57
C GLN A 94 4.68 -14.62 -17.11
N ILE A 95 4.09 -13.46 -16.87
CA ILE A 95 3.67 -13.00 -15.56
C ILE A 95 2.32 -13.62 -15.23
N LYS A 96 2.29 -14.47 -14.20
CA LYS A 96 1.05 -15.13 -13.75
C LYS A 96 0.22 -14.18 -12.91
N ILE A 97 -0.63 -13.40 -13.55
CA ILE A 97 -1.61 -12.53 -12.88
C ILE A 97 -3.00 -12.76 -13.50
N ASP A 98 -4.02 -12.75 -12.67
CA ASP A 98 -5.42 -12.77 -13.09
C ASP A 98 -6.09 -11.42 -12.74
N GLU A 99 -7.26 -11.16 -13.32
CA GLU A 99 -7.97 -9.89 -13.13
C GLU A 99 -8.33 -9.60 -11.67
N SER A 100 -8.64 -10.64 -10.90
CA SER A 100 -9.01 -10.50 -9.50
C SER A 100 -7.79 -10.09 -8.66
N SER A 101 -6.66 -10.71 -8.90
CA SER A 101 -5.39 -10.37 -8.27
C SER A 101 -4.90 -8.98 -8.70
N PHE A 102 -5.03 -8.64 -10.00
CA PHE A 102 -4.70 -7.31 -10.49
C PHE A 102 -5.47 -6.23 -9.73
N LYS A 103 -6.81 -6.34 -9.66
CA LYS A 103 -7.66 -5.38 -8.92
C LYS A 103 -7.34 -5.29 -7.43
N LYS A 104 -6.93 -6.40 -6.81
CA LYS A 104 -6.60 -6.44 -5.39
C LYS A 104 -5.27 -5.76 -5.08
N PHE A 105 -4.30 -5.88 -5.96
CA PHE A 105 -2.93 -5.43 -5.74
C PHE A 105 -2.59 -4.12 -6.46
N THR A 106 -3.48 -3.62 -7.32
CA THR A 106 -3.27 -2.40 -8.09
C THR A 106 -4.27 -1.34 -7.68
N LYS A 107 -3.81 -0.11 -7.48
CA LYS A 107 -4.62 1.05 -7.16
C LYS A 107 -4.20 2.22 -8.02
N ALA A 108 -5.14 2.83 -8.72
CA ALA A 108 -4.91 4.08 -9.41
C ALA A 108 -5.30 5.25 -8.47
N GLU A 109 -4.37 6.15 -8.22
CA GLU A 109 -4.58 7.36 -7.41
C GLU A 109 -4.31 8.59 -8.24
N ARG A 110 -5.22 9.55 -8.18
CA ARG A 110 -5.02 10.86 -8.81
C ARG A 110 -4.16 11.75 -7.92
N ARG A 111 -3.08 12.30 -8.48
CA ARG A 111 -2.24 13.32 -7.85
C ARG A 111 -2.19 14.55 -8.76
N GLN A 112 -3.01 15.56 -8.47
CA GLN A 112 -3.16 16.76 -9.30
C GLN A 112 -3.53 16.40 -10.75
N ASN A 113 -2.65 16.68 -11.71
CA ASN A 113 -2.83 16.44 -13.14
C ASN A 113 -2.22 15.10 -13.61
N GLN A 114 -1.93 14.20 -12.69
CA GLN A 114 -1.30 12.91 -12.98
C GLN A 114 -2.04 11.78 -12.28
N TRP A 115 -1.99 10.60 -12.89
CA TRP A 115 -2.43 9.38 -12.27
C TRP A 115 -1.22 8.53 -11.87
N VAL A 116 -1.23 8.05 -10.65
CA VAL A 116 -0.20 7.15 -10.13
C VAL A 116 -0.83 5.76 -10.02
N LEU A 117 -0.26 4.82 -10.77
CA LEU A 117 -0.62 3.42 -10.65
C LEU A 117 0.29 2.79 -9.59
N ILE A 118 -0.30 2.41 -8.48
CA ILE A 118 0.40 1.77 -7.37
C ILE A 118 0.18 0.27 -7.47
N VAL A 119 1.24 -0.48 -7.69
CA VAL A 119 1.20 -1.94 -7.77
C VAL A 119 1.90 -2.53 -6.56
N ARG A 120 1.21 -3.40 -5.82
CA ARG A 120 1.77 -4.13 -4.68
C ARG A 120 1.86 -5.61 -5.01
N ASN A 121 3.04 -6.19 -4.92
CA ASN A 121 3.24 -7.61 -5.15
C ASN A 121 4.29 -8.18 -4.19
N GLU A 122 4.22 -9.48 -3.93
CA GLU A 122 5.23 -10.19 -3.12
C GLU A 122 6.56 -10.33 -3.89
N ASN A 123 6.49 -10.32 -5.22
CA ASN A 123 7.67 -10.38 -6.09
C ASN A 123 7.99 -8.98 -6.64
N PRO A 124 9.19 -8.42 -6.36
CA PRO A 124 9.58 -7.08 -6.79
C PRO A 124 9.62 -6.95 -8.33
N SER A 125 10.10 -7.95 -9.05
CA SER A 125 10.16 -7.92 -10.51
C SER A 125 8.76 -7.91 -11.15
N THR A 126 7.79 -8.60 -10.54
CA THR A 126 6.39 -8.57 -10.99
C THR A 126 5.74 -7.22 -10.71
N ALA A 127 6.03 -6.60 -9.57
CA ALA A 127 5.51 -5.27 -9.24
C ALA A 127 6.03 -4.21 -10.22
N GLU A 128 7.31 -4.26 -10.55
CA GLU A 128 7.96 -3.33 -11.48
C GLU A 128 7.48 -3.51 -12.93
N ALA A 129 7.27 -4.75 -13.37
CA ALA A 129 6.81 -5.03 -14.73
C ALA A 129 5.35 -4.62 -14.98
N ILE A 130 4.53 -4.47 -13.95
CA ILE A 130 3.12 -4.09 -14.05
C ILE A 130 2.94 -2.57 -13.87
N ALA A 131 3.82 -1.90 -13.13
CA ALA A 131 3.76 -0.46 -12.88
C ALA A 131 4.20 0.36 -14.07
#